data_9c6da1255abc3bb8863a76d14305b877
#
_entry.id   9c6da1255abc3bb8863a76d14305b877
#
_cell.length_a   1.000
_cell.length_b   1.000
_cell.length_c   1.000
_cell.angle_alpha   90.00
_cell.angle_beta   90.00
_cell.angle_gamma   90.00
#
_symmetry.space_group_name_H-M   'P 1'
#
loop_
_entity.id
_entity.type
_entity.pdbx_description
1 polymer ?
#
loop_
_entity_poly.entity_id
_entity_poly.type
_entity_poly.pdbx_seq_one_letter_code
_entity_poly.pdbx_strand_id
1 'polypeptide(L)'
;MIRRHIKKLYSSISSNDYKTLNTIEISRSRLLSNYSLFRINTSLGIIPVLKANAYGHGISQVAEILNDTDCELIAVDGYFEASKIRDITKKKILVLGYILPENFHLLDVSKCSFVIQDIEGLKRINDMNKPVNVHIEINTGMNRLGIDPDELDSFLDHIGRYSNINLEGVMTHLADADNEVDSSYSVSQVELFDKSVEQILSLGFNPKYIHIAQTAGSVKISSKYANSMRLGIGLYGLNPLSSKDKSYNNLSALKPVLSFTTTIVKKSNLKKGDRVSYNGIFTAPNDMTIGVLPLGYYEGIPRQLSNVGLVKHGDNFLPIVGRVCMNHIMIIL
;
A
#
# COMPACT_ATOMS: atom_id res chain seq x y z
N MET A 1 2.85 22.22 -29.02
CA MET A 1 3.77 23.32 -28.65
C MET A 1 3.71 23.68 -27.15
N ILE A 2 2.54 23.86 -26.57
CA ILE A 2 2.36 24.26 -25.14
C ILE A 2 3.03 23.26 -24.14
N ARG A 3 2.89 21.93 -24.31
CA ARG A 3 3.52 20.93 -23.42
C ARG A 3 5.06 20.98 -23.40
N ARG A 4 5.70 21.42 -24.48
CA ARG A 4 7.18 21.56 -24.55
C ARG A 4 7.68 22.80 -23.82
N HIS A 5 6.88 23.88 -23.76
CA HIS A 5 7.21 25.09 -23.02
C HIS A 5 7.02 24.92 -21.50
N ILE A 6 5.98 24.19 -21.07
CA ILE A 6 5.76 23.88 -19.66
C ILE A 6 6.89 23.00 -19.12
N LYS A 7 7.33 21.95 -19.85
CA LYS A 7 8.50 21.16 -19.45
C LYS A 7 9.79 22.00 -19.36
N LYS A 8 9.97 23.00 -20.23
CA LYS A 8 11.12 23.88 -20.20
C LYS A 8 11.07 24.89 -19.03
N LEU A 9 9.87 25.35 -18.64
CA LEU A 9 9.70 26.19 -17.44
C LEU A 9 9.98 25.39 -16.15
N TYR A 10 9.46 24.17 -16.03
CA TYR A 10 9.75 23.32 -14.87
C TYR A 10 11.22 22.91 -14.78
N SER A 11 11.91 22.68 -15.91
CA SER A 11 13.35 22.35 -15.91
C SER A 11 14.23 23.56 -15.61
N SER A 12 13.75 24.79 -15.82
CA SER A 12 14.51 26.01 -15.46
C SER A 12 14.39 26.40 -13.98
N ILE A 13 13.37 25.86 -13.28
CA ILE A 13 13.20 26.06 -11.83
C ILE A 13 13.93 24.94 -11.02
N SER A 14 14.30 23.83 -11.65
CA SER A 14 15.12 22.77 -11.03
C SER A 14 16.62 23.09 -11.10
N SER A 15 17.03 24.31 -10.72
CA SER A 15 18.42 24.53 -10.35
C SER A 15 18.64 23.81 -9.00
N ASN A 16 19.73 23.06 -8.87
CA ASN A 16 20.14 22.35 -7.64
C ASN A 16 20.27 23.28 -6.40
N ASP A 17 20.04 24.58 -6.56
CA ASP A 17 20.17 25.61 -5.52
C ASP A 17 18.83 26.07 -4.91
N TYR A 18 17.66 25.64 -5.45
CA TYR A 18 16.38 26.03 -4.87
C TYR A 18 16.07 25.19 -3.62
N LYS A 19 16.07 25.85 -2.45
CA LYS A 19 15.75 25.22 -1.17
C LYS A 19 14.24 25.20 -0.95
N THR A 20 13.70 24.01 -0.79
CA THR A 20 12.28 23.81 -0.48
C THR A 20 12.01 24.02 1.02
N LEU A 21 10.84 24.55 1.36
CA LEU A 21 10.41 24.68 2.75
C LEU A 21 9.99 23.34 3.37
N ASN A 22 9.42 22.47 2.54
CA ASN A 22 8.90 21.17 2.91
C ASN A 22 9.65 20.09 2.13
N THR A 23 10.01 19.00 2.79
CA THR A 23 10.68 17.87 2.18
C THR A 23 10.05 16.56 2.62
N ILE A 24 9.69 15.72 1.65
CA ILE A 24 9.34 14.31 1.88
C ILE A 24 10.55 13.48 1.48
N GLU A 25 11.06 12.71 2.41
CA GLU A 25 12.18 11.81 2.20
C GLU A 25 11.71 10.36 2.31
N ILE A 26 12.08 9.54 1.31
CA ILE A 26 11.82 8.10 1.28
C ILE A 26 13.13 7.36 1.47
N SER A 27 13.27 6.71 2.60
CA SER A 27 14.50 6.01 2.98
C SER A 27 14.61 4.65 2.29
N ARG A 28 15.47 4.54 1.28
CA ARG A 28 15.83 3.29 0.62
C ARG A 28 16.29 2.22 1.62
N SER A 29 17.19 2.58 2.54
CA SER A 29 17.75 1.62 3.50
C SER A 29 16.71 1.06 4.45
N ARG A 30 15.75 1.88 4.93
CA ARG A 30 14.67 1.42 5.79
C ARG A 30 13.70 0.53 5.03
N LEU A 31 13.35 0.85 3.78
CA LEU A 31 12.47 0.03 2.96
C LEU A 31 13.08 -1.36 2.73
N LEU A 32 14.35 -1.44 2.36
CA LEU A 32 15.06 -2.71 2.18
C LEU A 32 15.23 -3.47 3.50
N SER A 33 15.48 -2.78 4.62
CA SER A 33 15.54 -3.40 5.95
C SER A 33 14.19 -4.00 6.36
N ASN A 34 13.08 -3.30 6.11
CA ASN A 34 11.74 -3.82 6.38
C ASN A 34 11.43 -5.04 5.49
N TYR A 35 11.76 -4.99 4.21
CA TYR A 35 11.63 -6.13 3.32
C TYR A 35 12.40 -7.35 3.85
N SER A 36 13.67 -7.15 4.22
CA SER A 36 14.55 -8.20 4.75
C SER A 36 14.04 -8.79 6.06
N LEU A 37 13.39 -8.00 6.92
CA LEU A 37 12.78 -8.49 8.15
C LEU A 37 11.75 -9.58 7.87
N PHE A 38 10.86 -9.35 6.89
CA PHE A 38 9.90 -10.38 6.50
C PHE A 38 10.57 -11.56 5.81
N ARG A 39 11.59 -11.31 4.99
CA ARG A 39 12.32 -12.38 4.29
C ARG A 39 13.01 -13.37 5.24
N ILE A 40 13.46 -12.89 6.40
CA ILE A 40 14.11 -13.72 7.43
C ILE A 40 13.06 -14.45 8.29
N ASN A 41 11.93 -13.79 8.57
CA ASN A 41 10.92 -14.29 9.51
C ASN A 41 9.86 -15.19 8.88
N THR A 42 9.88 -15.37 7.54
CA THR A 42 8.93 -16.26 6.85
C THR A 42 9.62 -17.07 5.75
N SER A 43 9.15 -18.28 5.54
CA SER A 43 9.53 -19.10 4.38
C SER A 43 8.76 -18.72 3.09
N LEU A 44 7.76 -17.84 3.22
CA LEU A 44 6.91 -17.42 2.10
C LEU A 44 7.65 -16.50 1.13
N GLY A 45 7.37 -16.63 -0.16
CA GLY A 45 7.73 -15.62 -1.15
C GLY A 45 7.04 -14.29 -0.84
N ILE A 46 7.72 -13.17 -1.08
CA ILE A 46 7.18 -11.84 -0.80
C ILE A 46 6.72 -11.18 -2.08
N ILE A 47 5.45 -10.75 -2.10
CA ILE A 47 4.86 -9.91 -3.14
C ILE A 47 4.66 -8.52 -2.54
N PRO A 48 5.58 -7.56 -2.76
CA PRO A 48 5.41 -6.19 -2.30
C PRO A 48 4.20 -5.52 -2.94
N VAL A 49 3.40 -4.79 -2.14
CA VAL A 49 2.19 -4.10 -2.59
C VAL A 49 2.42 -2.60 -2.68
N LEU A 50 2.28 -2.05 -3.89
CA LEU A 50 2.60 -0.65 -4.22
C LEU A 50 1.35 0.18 -4.58
N LYS A 51 0.16 -0.32 -4.30
CA LYS A 51 -1.08 0.41 -4.59
C LYS A 51 -1.16 1.77 -3.88
N ALA A 52 -2.06 2.65 -4.35
CA ALA A 52 -2.26 4.00 -3.84
C ALA A 52 -0.95 4.81 -3.82
N ASN A 53 -0.24 4.83 -4.98
CA ASN A 53 1.06 5.50 -5.13
C ASN A 53 2.09 4.99 -4.09
N ALA A 54 2.18 3.66 -3.91
CA ALA A 54 3.01 3.01 -2.89
C ALA A 54 2.67 3.51 -1.47
N TYR A 55 1.38 3.50 -1.10
CA TYR A 55 0.88 4.03 0.17
C TYR A 55 1.32 5.49 0.42
N GLY A 56 1.36 6.29 -0.64
CA GLY A 56 1.81 7.68 -0.60
C GLY A 56 3.33 7.90 -0.69
N HIS A 57 4.14 6.83 -0.76
CA HIS A 57 5.60 6.91 -0.76
C HIS A 57 6.22 7.16 -2.15
N GLY A 58 5.40 7.23 -3.21
CA GLY A 58 5.90 7.39 -4.57
C GLY A 58 6.15 6.05 -5.25
N ILE A 59 5.22 5.64 -6.12
CA ILE A 59 5.22 4.30 -6.71
C ILE A 59 6.46 4.04 -7.59
N SER A 60 6.93 5.05 -8.33
CA SER A 60 8.11 4.92 -9.20
C SER A 60 9.39 4.70 -8.40
N GLN A 61 9.58 5.49 -7.34
CA GLN A 61 10.74 5.40 -6.45
C GLN A 61 10.79 4.05 -5.73
N VAL A 62 9.65 3.60 -5.19
CA VAL A 62 9.58 2.32 -4.49
C VAL A 62 9.79 1.14 -5.45
N ALA A 63 9.20 1.19 -6.66
CA ALA A 63 9.42 0.16 -7.67
C ALA A 63 10.90 0.05 -8.09
N GLU A 64 11.59 1.17 -8.22
CA GLU A 64 13.02 1.20 -8.52
C GLU A 64 13.86 0.57 -7.39
N ILE A 65 13.57 0.91 -6.12
CA ILE A 65 14.25 0.33 -4.96
C ILE A 65 14.08 -1.19 -4.90
N LEU A 66 12.88 -1.69 -5.20
CA LEU A 66 12.57 -3.12 -5.17
C LEU A 66 13.26 -3.94 -6.27
N ASN A 67 13.85 -3.31 -7.27
CA ASN A 67 14.67 -4.02 -8.26
C ASN A 67 15.87 -4.74 -7.62
N ASP A 68 16.33 -4.29 -6.46
CA ASP A 68 17.45 -4.88 -5.72
C ASP A 68 17.04 -5.98 -4.73
N THR A 69 15.76 -6.35 -4.70
CA THR A 69 15.27 -7.46 -3.88
C THR A 69 15.11 -8.74 -4.72
N ASP A 70 14.89 -9.86 -4.05
CA ASP A 70 14.65 -11.16 -4.67
C ASP A 70 13.17 -11.40 -5.04
N CYS A 71 12.26 -10.44 -4.80
CA CYS A 71 10.88 -10.61 -5.20
C CYS A 71 10.77 -10.74 -6.73
N GLU A 72 9.92 -11.66 -7.18
CA GLU A 72 9.65 -11.86 -8.62
C GLU A 72 8.47 -11.03 -9.10
N LEU A 73 7.53 -10.75 -8.20
CA LEU A 73 6.24 -10.15 -8.48
C LEU A 73 6.01 -8.97 -7.52
N ILE A 74 5.52 -7.86 -8.04
CA ILE A 74 5.02 -6.71 -7.25
C ILE A 74 3.56 -6.48 -7.57
N ALA A 75 2.77 -6.05 -6.58
CA ALA A 75 1.33 -5.89 -6.75
C ALA A 75 0.92 -4.42 -6.69
N VAL A 76 -0.01 -4.05 -7.56
CA VAL A 76 -0.65 -2.73 -7.63
C VAL A 76 -2.17 -2.89 -7.61
N ASP A 77 -2.92 -1.81 -7.42
CA ASP A 77 -4.37 -1.90 -7.50
C ASP A 77 -4.86 -1.88 -8.94
N GLY A 78 -4.51 -0.84 -9.69
CA GLY A 78 -5.04 -0.63 -11.02
C GLY A 78 -4.00 -0.65 -12.14
N TYR A 79 -4.50 -0.83 -13.37
CA TYR A 79 -3.64 -0.85 -14.56
C TYR A 79 -2.88 0.48 -14.78
N PHE A 80 -3.44 1.63 -14.35
CA PHE A 80 -2.73 2.91 -14.40
C PHE A 80 -1.46 2.91 -13.55
N GLU A 81 -1.48 2.26 -12.40
CA GLU A 81 -0.30 2.12 -11.55
C GLU A 81 0.71 1.18 -12.21
N ALA A 82 0.23 0.06 -12.77
CA ALA A 82 1.07 -0.86 -13.53
C ALA A 82 1.78 -0.16 -14.69
N SER A 83 1.06 0.66 -15.48
CA SER A 83 1.64 1.39 -16.60
C SER A 83 2.69 2.43 -16.21
N LYS A 84 2.58 3.02 -15.01
CA LYS A 84 3.59 3.96 -14.50
C LYS A 84 4.92 3.31 -14.16
N ILE A 85 4.91 2.05 -13.72
CA ILE A 85 6.10 1.36 -13.22
C ILE A 85 6.64 0.30 -14.18
N ARG A 86 5.90 -0.06 -15.22
CA ARG A 86 6.26 -1.12 -16.15
C ARG A 86 7.66 -0.98 -16.77
N ASP A 87 8.04 0.25 -17.10
CA ASP A 87 9.35 0.54 -17.70
C ASP A 87 10.45 0.82 -16.66
N ILE A 88 10.06 0.94 -15.38
CA ILE A 88 10.97 1.18 -14.25
C ILE A 88 11.36 -0.13 -13.58
N THR A 89 10.37 -1.02 -13.36
CA THR A 89 10.60 -2.27 -12.66
C THR A 89 11.08 -3.38 -13.59
N LYS A 90 12.01 -4.21 -13.07
CA LYS A 90 12.44 -5.47 -13.68
C LYS A 90 11.53 -6.64 -13.30
N LYS A 91 10.59 -6.42 -12.37
CA LYS A 91 9.70 -7.45 -11.81
C LYS A 91 8.43 -7.58 -12.66
N LYS A 92 7.77 -8.73 -12.57
CA LYS A 92 6.39 -8.89 -13.05
C LYS A 92 5.45 -8.06 -12.18
N ILE A 93 4.31 -7.66 -12.72
CA ILE A 93 3.32 -6.82 -12.03
C ILE A 93 2.01 -7.59 -11.91
N LEU A 94 1.48 -7.70 -10.69
CA LEU A 94 0.15 -8.22 -10.42
C LEU A 94 -0.84 -7.07 -10.22
N VAL A 95 -1.86 -7.00 -11.06
CA VAL A 95 -2.97 -6.05 -10.91
C VAL A 95 -4.05 -6.72 -10.06
N LEU A 96 -4.28 -6.18 -8.85
CA LEU A 96 -5.19 -6.76 -7.85
C LEU A 96 -6.64 -6.30 -8.01
N GLY A 97 -6.83 -5.06 -8.47
CA GLY A 97 -8.15 -4.44 -8.52
C GLY A 97 -8.95 -4.86 -9.74
N TYR A 98 -10.25 -4.61 -9.66
CA TYR A 98 -11.19 -4.91 -10.72
C TYR A 98 -10.90 -4.09 -11.98
N ILE A 99 -10.95 -4.73 -13.13
CA ILE A 99 -10.84 -4.08 -14.44
C ILE A 99 -12.18 -4.27 -15.15
N LEU A 100 -12.76 -3.17 -15.60
CA LEU A 100 -13.97 -3.25 -16.43
C LEU A 100 -13.70 -4.15 -17.65
N PRO A 101 -14.53 -5.18 -17.90
CA PRO A 101 -14.31 -6.14 -18.98
C PRO A 101 -14.08 -5.50 -20.35
N GLU A 102 -14.74 -4.37 -20.62
CA GLU A 102 -14.61 -3.61 -21.86
C GLU A 102 -13.21 -3.04 -22.09
N ASN A 103 -12.41 -2.88 -21.03
CA ASN A 103 -11.07 -2.30 -21.10
C ASN A 103 -9.97 -3.32 -21.36
N PHE A 104 -10.23 -4.62 -21.28
CA PHE A 104 -9.18 -5.63 -21.42
C PHE A 104 -8.44 -5.53 -22.76
N HIS A 105 -9.13 -5.20 -23.85
CA HIS A 105 -8.50 -5.04 -25.16
C HIS A 105 -7.45 -3.91 -25.23
N LEU A 106 -7.45 -2.99 -24.28
CA LEU A 106 -6.50 -1.86 -24.16
C LEU A 106 -5.24 -2.23 -23.37
N LEU A 107 -5.22 -3.40 -22.73
CA LEU A 107 -4.13 -3.75 -21.81
C LEU A 107 -2.92 -4.29 -22.57
N ASP A 108 -1.73 -3.87 -22.13
CA ASP A 108 -0.49 -4.57 -22.45
C ASP A 108 -0.22 -5.63 -21.36
N VAL A 109 -0.41 -6.89 -21.74
CA VAL A 109 -0.32 -8.04 -20.84
C VAL A 109 1.09 -8.58 -20.68
N SER A 110 2.09 -8.04 -21.40
CA SER A 110 3.43 -8.65 -21.52
C SER A 110 4.20 -8.79 -20.21
N LYS A 111 3.98 -7.89 -19.26
CA LYS A 111 4.62 -7.91 -17.92
C LYS A 111 3.60 -8.00 -16.78
N CYS A 112 2.32 -8.14 -17.09
CA CYS A 112 1.26 -8.09 -16.11
C CYS A 112 0.56 -9.43 -15.97
N SER A 113 0.25 -9.78 -14.73
CA SER A 113 -0.75 -10.78 -14.36
C SER A 113 -1.95 -10.05 -13.75
N PHE A 114 -3.14 -10.61 -13.89
CA PHE A 114 -4.38 -9.95 -13.48
C PHE A 114 -5.16 -10.84 -12.52
N VAL A 115 -5.67 -10.25 -11.43
CA VAL A 115 -6.66 -10.94 -10.60
C VAL A 115 -8.00 -10.88 -11.29
N ILE A 116 -8.59 -12.03 -11.57
CA ILE A 116 -9.91 -12.18 -12.18
C ILE A 116 -10.88 -12.66 -11.11
N GLN A 117 -12.06 -12.05 -11.07
CA GLN A 117 -13.00 -12.16 -9.96
C GLN A 117 -14.40 -12.58 -10.45
N ASP A 118 -14.61 -12.66 -11.78
CA ASP A 118 -15.86 -13.07 -12.38
C ASP A 118 -15.66 -13.71 -13.77
N ILE A 119 -16.69 -14.42 -14.23
CA ILE A 119 -16.68 -15.13 -15.52
C ILE A 119 -16.66 -14.16 -16.70
N GLU A 120 -17.26 -12.95 -16.58
CA GLU A 120 -17.27 -11.98 -17.68
C GLU A 120 -15.86 -11.45 -17.94
N GLY A 121 -15.11 -11.08 -16.88
CA GLY A 121 -13.70 -10.71 -17.00
C GLY A 121 -12.85 -11.82 -17.61
N LEU A 122 -13.09 -13.07 -17.21
CA LEU A 122 -12.38 -14.22 -17.76
C LEU A 122 -12.64 -14.41 -19.27
N LYS A 123 -13.90 -14.26 -19.72
CA LYS A 123 -14.27 -14.31 -21.14
C LYS A 123 -13.59 -13.19 -21.93
N ARG A 124 -13.61 -11.97 -21.43
CA ARG A 124 -13.01 -10.80 -22.11
C ARG A 124 -11.50 -10.92 -22.23
N ILE A 125 -10.84 -11.47 -21.21
CA ILE A 125 -9.40 -11.69 -21.27
C ILE A 125 -9.06 -12.79 -22.30
N ASN A 126 -9.91 -13.82 -22.43
CA ASN A 126 -9.78 -14.84 -23.46
C ASN A 126 -9.94 -14.26 -24.87
N ASP A 127 -10.89 -13.33 -25.08
CA ASP A 127 -11.14 -12.70 -26.37
C ASP A 127 -9.96 -11.87 -26.90
N MET A 128 -8.99 -11.55 -26.02
CA MET A 128 -7.74 -10.88 -26.46
C MET A 128 -6.88 -11.78 -27.38
N ASN A 129 -7.10 -13.09 -27.38
CA ASN A 129 -6.31 -14.07 -28.15
C ASN A 129 -4.79 -13.93 -27.95
N LYS A 130 -4.36 -13.63 -26.74
CA LYS A 130 -2.96 -13.49 -26.32
C LYS A 130 -2.74 -14.33 -25.07
N PRO A 131 -1.54 -14.91 -24.88
CA PRO A 131 -1.21 -15.55 -23.60
C PRO A 131 -1.29 -14.57 -22.43
N VAL A 132 -2.11 -14.87 -21.45
CA VAL A 132 -2.31 -14.04 -20.25
C VAL A 132 -2.18 -14.88 -18.99
N ASN A 133 -1.41 -14.37 -18.03
CA ASN A 133 -1.35 -14.93 -16.69
C ASN A 133 -2.46 -14.34 -15.82
N VAL A 134 -3.22 -15.21 -15.19
CA VAL A 134 -4.28 -14.79 -14.27
C VAL A 134 -4.06 -15.36 -12.88
N HIS A 135 -4.48 -14.60 -11.88
CA HIS A 135 -4.71 -15.06 -10.52
C HIS A 135 -6.21 -15.07 -10.26
N ILE A 136 -6.70 -16.00 -9.48
CA ILE A 136 -8.08 -15.98 -9.00
C ILE A 136 -8.12 -15.62 -7.52
N GLU A 137 -9.08 -14.82 -7.11
CA GLU A 137 -9.37 -14.52 -5.71
C GLU A 137 -10.55 -15.36 -5.26
N ILE A 138 -10.36 -16.11 -4.17
CA ILE A 138 -11.43 -16.89 -3.53
C ILE A 138 -12.02 -16.06 -2.39
N ASN A 139 -13.33 -15.84 -2.42
CA ASN A 139 -14.03 -15.18 -1.32
C ASN A 139 -14.19 -16.15 -0.15
N THR A 140 -13.30 -16.10 0.81
CA THR A 140 -13.37 -16.93 2.02
C THR A 140 -14.01 -16.22 3.21
N GLY A 141 -14.60 -15.03 2.99
CA GLY A 141 -15.26 -14.27 4.04
C GLY A 141 -14.89 -12.79 4.12
N MET A 142 -14.01 -12.27 3.24
CA MET A 142 -13.81 -10.83 3.13
C MET A 142 -15.05 -10.13 2.55
N ASN A 143 -15.86 -10.82 1.74
CA ASN A 143 -17.11 -10.36 1.14
C ASN A 143 -16.96 -8.99 0.41
N ARG A 144 -15.87 -8.84 -0.30
CA ARG A 144 -15.55 -7.63 -1.06
C ARG A 144 -15.45 -7.91 -2.55
N LEU A 145 -14.60 -8.85 -2.91
CA LEU A 145 -14.34 -9.33 -4.26
C LEU A 145 -14.01 -10.82 -4.16
N GLY A 146 -13.91 -11.47 -5.31
CA GLY A 146 -13.52 -12.88 -5.41
C GLY A 146 -14.69 -13.80 -5.79
N ILE A 147 -14.34 -15.01 -6.15
CA ILE A 147 -15.25 -16.08 -6.55
C ILE A 147 -15.71 -16.79 -5.29
N ASP A 148 -17.00 -17.01 -5.15
CA ASP A 148 -17.52 -17.81 -4.05
C ASP A 148 -17.12 -19.29 -4.23
N PRO A 149 -16.77 -20.00 -3.15
CA PRO A 149 -16.27 -21.38 -3.23
C PRO A 149 -17.18 -22.37 -3.96
N ASP A 150 -18.48 -22.15 -3.94
CA ASP A 150 -19.49 -22.97 -4.65
C ASP A 150 -19.52 -22.71 -6.16
N GLU A 151 -18.99 -21.57 -6.63
CA GLU A 151 -18.85 -21.24 -8.06
C GLU A 151 -17.50 -21.69 -8.63
N LEU A 152 -16.57 -22.17 -7.80
CA LEU A 152 -15.18 -22.43 -8.18
C LEU A 152 -15.07 -23.49 -9.28
N ASP A 153 -15.83 -24.59 -9.23
CA ASP A 153 -15.81 -25.63 -10.26
C ASP A 153 -16.19 -25.10 -11.63
N SER A 154 -17.25 -24.30 -11.70
CA SER A 154 -17.71 -23.68 -12.94
C SER A 154 -16.65 -22.71 -13.48
N PHE A 155 -15.97 -21.98 -12.61
CA PHE A 155 -14.93 -21.03 -13.00
C PHE A 155 -13.69 -21.73 -13.56
N LEU A 156 -13.25 -22.81 -12.89
CA LEU A 156 -12.11 -23.62 -13.33
C LEU A 156 -12.39 -24.34 -14.66
N ASP A 157 -13.62 -24.81 -14.88
CA ASP A 157 -14.02 -25.38 -16.15
C ASP A 157 -13.89 -24.38 -17.31
N HIS A 158 -14.24 -23.12 -17.10
CA HIS A 158 -13.98 -22.06 -18.08
C HIS A 158 -12.49 -21.83 -18.32
N ILE A 159 -11.67 -21.77 -17.27
CA ILE A 159 -10.20 -21.64 -17.43
C ILE A 159 -9.65 -22.81 -18.24
N GLY A 160 -10.06 -24.02 -17.93
CA GLY A 160 -9.58 -25.24 -18.62
C GLY A 160 -9.91 -25.27 -20.11
N ARG A 161 -10.94 -24.56 -20.57
CA ARG A 161 -11.32 -24.45 -22.00
C ARG A 161 -10.53 -23.38 -22.75
N TYR A 162 -9.83 -22.46 -22.06
CA TYR A 162 -9.17 -21.32 -22.67
C TYR A 162 -7.66 -21.54 -22.74
N SER A 163 -7.17 -21.91 -23.93
CA SER A 163 -5.76 -22.26 -24.15
C SER A 163 -4.76 -21.09 -24.00
N ASN A 164 -5.25 -19.87 -24.03
CA ASN A 164 -4.43 -18.66 -23.89
C ASN A 164 -4.41 -18.10 -22.44
N ILE A 165 -5.14 -18.74 -21.52
CA ILE A 165 -5.16 -18.33 -20.10
C ILE A 165 -4.31 -19.30 -19.29
N ASN A 166 -3.34 -18.75 -18.56
CA ASN A 166 -2.54 -19.50 -17.60
C ASN A 166 -2.95 -19.11 -16.17
N LEU A 167 -3.46 -20.07 -15.40
CA LEU A 167 -3.72 -19.88 -13.98
C LEU A 167 -2.38 -19.84 -13.23
N GLU A 168 -1.80 -18.63 -13.12
CA GLU A 168 -0.50 -18.41 -12.49
C GLU A 168 -0.61 -18.37 -10.96
N GLY A 169 -1.75 -17.94 -10.42
CA GLY A 169 -1.91 -17.84 -8.97
C GLY A 169 -3.33 -17.97 -8.44
N VAL A 170 -3.40 -18.24 -7.15
CA VAL A 170 -4.63 -18.30 -6.37
C VAL A 170 -4.46 -17.49 -5.09
N MET A 171 -5.47 -16.72 -4.71
CA MET A 171 -5.40 -15.89 -3.51
C MET A 171 -6.72 -15.83 -2.75
N THR A 172 -6.60 -15.46 -1.49
CA THR A 172 -7.70 -14.89 -0.70
C THR A 172 -7.19 -13.72 0.13
N HIS A 173 -8.09 -13.00 0.80
CA HIS A 173 -7.73 -11.90 1.70
C HIS A 173 -8.35 -12.10 3.07
N LEU A 174 -7.51 -12.09 4.11
CA LEU A 174 -7.96 -12.23 5.49
C LEU A 174 -8.59 -10.92 5.96
N ALA A 175 -9.80 -11.02 6.51
CA ALA A 175 -10.58 -9.86 6.94
C ALA A 175 -10.21 -9.38 8.34
N ASP A 176 -9.70 -10.27 9.21
CA ASP A 176 -9.58 -10.04 10.65
C ASP A 176 -8.23 -10.54 11.22
N ALA A 177 -7.17 -10.53 10.42
CA ALA A 177 -5.86 -11.06 10.85
C ALA A 177 -5.16 -10.18 11.88
N ASP A 178 -5.56 -8.92 12.06
CA ASP A 178 -5.05 -7.98 13.06
C ASP A 178 -5.85 -7.98 14.37
N ASN A 179 -6.87 -8.81 14.51
CA ASN A 179 -7.61 -9.00 15.75
C ASN A 179 -6.67 -9.54 16.85
N GLU A 180 -6.53 -8.77 17.94
CA GLU A 180 -5.60 -9.10 19.03
C GLU A 180 -6.09 -10.23 19.95
N VAL A 181 -7.39 -10.49 19.98
CA VAL A 181 -8.04 -11.38 20.95
C VAL A 181 -8.42 -12.72 20.33
N ASP A 182 -9.02 -12.69 19.13
CA ASP A 182 -9.61 -13.87 18.51
C ASP A 182 -9.15 -13.99 17.03
N SER A 183 -8.56 -15.13 16.71
CA SER A 183 -8.12 -15.47 15.35
C SER A 183 -9.06 -16.48 14.67
N SER A 184 -10.16 -16.88 15.30
CA SER A 184 -11.04 -17.96 14.82
C SER A 184 -11.58 -17.67 13.41
N TYR A 185 -11.97 -16.42 13.15
CA TYR A 185 -12.46 -16.02 11.85
C TYR A 185 -11.37 -16.15 10.76
N SER A 186 -10.16 -15.69 11.03
CA SER A 186 -9.04 -15.85 10.10
C SER A 186 -8.67 -17.32 9.90
N VAL A 187 -8.77 -18.17 10.93
CA VAL A 187 -8.56 -19.63 10.81
C VAL A 187 -9.60 -20.24 9.90
N SER A 188 -10.88 -19.92 10.08
CA SER A 188 -11.94 -20.43 9.20
C SER A 188 -11.78 -20.01 7.75
N GLN A 189 -11.29 -18.78 7.50
CA GLN A 189 -10.95 -18.31 6.15
C GLN A 189 -9.83 -19.15 5.53
N VAL A 190 -8.81 -19.50 6.32
CA VAL A 190 -7.70 -20.35 5.86
C VAL A 190 -8.17 -21.75 5.53
N GLU A 191 -8.98 -22.37 6.39
CA GLU A 191 -9.51 -23.72 6.15
C GLU A 191 -10.32 -23.78 4.86
N LEU A 192 -11.14 -22.77 4.60
CA LEU A 192 -11.92 -22.67 3.37
C LEU A 192 -11.02 -22.45 2.14
N PHE A 193 -9.99 -21.61 2.29
CA PHE A 193 -9.00 -21.39 1.23
C PHE A 193 -8.21 -22.64 0.93
N ASP A 194 -7.71 -23.35 1.95
CA ASP A 194 -6.93 -24.59 1.76
C ASP A 194 -7.76 -25.67 1.07
N LYS A 195 -9.06 -25.80 1.39
CA LYS A 195 -9.99 -26.69 0.68
C LYS A 195 -10.15 -26.29 -0.80
N SER A 196 -10.30 -25.01 -1.08
CA SER A 196 -10.40 -24.51 -2.46
C SER A 196 -9.12 -24.75 -3.25
N VAL A 197 -7.95 -24.59 -2.62
CA VAL A 197 -6.65 -24.90 -3.27
C VAL A 197 -6.53 -26.40 -3.53
N GLU A 198 -6.93 -27.26 -2.60
CA GLU A 198 -6.92 -28.70 -2.79
C GLU A 198 -7.80 -29.14 -3.98
N GLN A 199 -8.98 -28.54 -4.13
CA GLN A 199 -9.87 -28.73 -5.28
C GLN A 199 -9.18 -28.31 -6.59
N ILE A 200 -8.56 -27.13 -6.64
CA ILE A 200 -7.83 -26.62 -7.81
C ILE A 200 -6.72 -27.60 -8.23
N LEU A 201 -5.93 -28.07 -7.26
CA LEU A 201 -4.86 -29.02 -7.50
C LEU A 201 -5.37 -30.38 -7.98
N SER A 202 -6.49 -30.88 -7.44
CA SER A 202 -7.11 -32.14 -7.82
C SER A 202 -7.62 -32.15 -9.27
N LEU A 203 -7.98 -30.98 -9.80
CA LEU A 203 -8.39 -30.78 -11.19
C LEU A 203 -7.19 -30.62 -12.16
N GLY A 204 -5.96 -30.75 -11.66
CA GLY A 204 -4.73 -30.71 -12.45
C GLY A 204 -4.15 -29.32 -12.67
N PHE A 205 -4.71 -28.27 -12.08
CA PHE A 205 -4.09 -26.96 -12.11
C PHE A 205 -2.92 -26.90 -11.12
N ASN A 206 -1.86 -26.19 -11.48
CA ASN A 206 -0.67 -26.06 -10.61
C ASN A 206 -0.22 -24.60 -10.55
N PRO A 207 -0.96 -23.72 -9.80
CA PRO A 207 -0.62 -22.33 -9.71
C PRO A 207 0.73 -22.11 -9.02
N LYS A 208 1.58 -21.30 -9.64
CA LYS A 208 2.91 -20.94 -9.09
C LYS A 208 2.80 -20.17 -7.76
N TYR A 209 1.82 -19.29 -7.65
CA TYR A 209 1.64 -18.42 -6.49
C TYR A 209 0.35 -18.77 -5.75
N ILE A 210 0.48 -19.18 -4.50
CA ILE A 210 -0.64 -19.40 -3.59
C ILE A 210 -0.46 -18.43 -2.44
N HIS A 211 -1.24 -17.33 -2.44
CA HIS A 211 -0.97 -16.20 -1.53
C HIS A 211 -2.20 -15.75 -0.74
N ILE A 212 -2.07 -15.74 0.58
CA ILE A 212 -3.15 -15.47 1.52
C ILE A 212 -2.88 -14.23 2.37
N ALA A 213 -1.76 -14.20 3.05
CA ALA A 213 -1.50 -13.26 4.13
C ALA A 213 -1.13 -11.87 3.63
N GLN A 214 -1.70 -10.84 4.25
CA GLN A 214 -1.16 -9.48 4.31
C GLN A 214 -0.17 -9.36 5.50
N THR A 215 0.34 -8.15 5.79
CA THR A 215 1.35 -7.93 6.84
C THR A 215 1.00 -8.57 8.19
N ALA A 216 -0.23 -8.37 8.70
CA ALA A 216 -0.66 -8.95 9.98
C ALA A 216 -0.75 -10.48 9.90
N GLY A 217 -1.39 -11.00 8.87
CA GLY A 217 -1.58 -12.43 8.69
C GLY A 217 -0.28 -13.20 8.55
N SER A 218 0.78 -12.59 7.97
CA SER A 218 2.06 -13.26 7.75
C SER A 218 2.80 -13.69 9.01
N VAL A 219 2.48 -13.10 10.17
CA VAL A 219 3.11 -13.42 11.45
C VAL A 219 2.17 -14.15 12.43
N LYS A 220 0.90 -14.35 12.04
CA LYS A 220 -0.13 -14.95 12.90
C LYS A 220 -0.76 -16.20 12.31
N ILE A 221 -0.85 -16.28 10.98
CA ILE A 221 -1.69 -17.26 10.29
C ILE A 221 -0.83 -18.14 9.40
N SER A 222 -1.12 -19.41 9.38
CA SER A 222 -0.44 -20.42 8.58
C SER A 222 -1.45 -21.17 7.72
N SER A 223 -1.14 -21.42 6.45
CA SER A 223 -1.89 -22.23 5.50
C SER A 223 -1.05 -23.41 5.04
N LYS A 224 -1.68 -24.53 4.76
CA LYS A 224 -1.02 -25.74 4.28
C LYS A 224 -0.38 -25.56 2.89
N TYR A 225 -0.99 -24.72 2.07
CA TYR A 225 -0.61 -24.56 0.64
C TYR A 225 0.03 -23.23 0.31
N ALA A 226 -0.17 -22.19 1.14
CA ALA A 226 0.37 -20.88 0.84
C ALA A 226 1.90 -20.89 0.74
N ASN A 227 2.41 -20.34 -0.36
CA ASN A 227 3.84 -20.20 -0.63
C ASN A 227 4.27 -18.73 -0.75
N SER A 228 3.32 -17.81 -0.70
CA SER A 228 3.59 -16.37 -0.87
C SER A 228 2.70 -15.52 0.02
N MET A 229 3.19 -14.32 0.35
CA MET A 229 2.46 -13.29 1.10
C MET A 229 2.45 -11.96 0.34
N ARG A 230 1.46 -11.11 0.61
CA ARG A 230 1.38 -9.75 0.06
C ARG A 230 1.80 -8.74 1.11
N LEU A 231 3.04 -8.24 0.98
CA LEU A 231 3.61 -7.29 1.93
C LEU A 231 3.16 -5.86 1.60
N GLY A 232 2.18 -5.36 2.34
CA GLY A 232 1.66 -3.99 2.24
C GLY A 232 2.30 -3.07 3.28
N ILE A 233 1.56 -2.69 4.30
CA ILE A 233 1.92 -1.64 5.25
C ILE A 233 3.24 -1.89 5.99
N GLY A 234 3.60 -3.15 6.23
CA GLY A 234 4.88 -3.52 6.84
C GLY A 234 6.10 -3.15 6.00
N LEU A 235 5.98 -3.17 4.66
CA LEU A 235 7.06 -2.69 3.77
C LEU A 235 7.43 -1.24 4.07
N TYR A 236 6.42 -0.43 4.40
CA TYR A 236 6.57 1.00 4.69
C TYR A 236 6.92 1.28 6.16
N GLY A 237 7.09 0.23 6.96
CA GLY A 237 7.59 0.32 8.33
C GLY A 237 6.53 0.57 9.39
N LEU A 238 5.29 0.25 9.12
CA LEU A 238 4.18 0.36 10.05
C LEU A 238 3.75 -1.03 10.53
N ASN A 239 3.71 -1.20 11.85
CA ASN A 239 3.18 -2.41 12.47
C ASN A 239 1.65 -2.30 12.56
N PRO A 240 0.88 -3.18 11.89
CA PRO A 240 -0.57 -3.15 11.94
C PRO A 240 -1.16 -3.74 13.22
N LEU A 241 -0.34 -4.46 14.02
CA LEU A 241 -0.81 -5.14 15.21
C LEU A 241 -0.90 -4.16 16.40
N SER A 242 -1.88 -4.38 17.28
CA SER A 242 -1.96 -3.71 18.56
C SER A 242 -0.76 -4.09 19.44
N SER A 243 -0.26 -3.17 20.27
CA SER A 243 0.82 -3.45 21.23
C SER A 243 0.48 -4.54 22.25
N LYS A 244 -0.80 -4.92 22.37
CA LYS A 244 -1.27 -6.02 23.22
C LYS A 244 -1.28 -7.37 22.49
N ASP A 245 -1.13 -7.38 21.17
CA ASP A 245 -1.09 -8.62 20.40
C ASP A 245 0.21 -9.40 20.69
N LYS A 246 0.09 -10.71 20.91
CA LYS A 246 1.22 -11.59 21.20
C LYS A 246 2.30 -11.57 20.11
N SER A 247 1.89 -11.33 18.87
CA SER A 247 2.78 -11.26 17.70
C SER A 247 3.35 -9.87 17.43
N TYR A 248 2.99 -8.86 18.24
CA TYR A 248 3.44 -7.48 18.04
C TYR A 248 4.97 -7.36 17.96
N ASN A 249 5.68 -8.07 18.83
CA ASN A 249 7.13 -8.02 18.92
C ASN A 249 7.83 -8.57 17.67
N ASN A 250 7.19 -9.45 16.90
CA ASN A 250 7.74 -9.96 15.65
C ASN A 250 7.94 -8.86 14.59
N LEU A 251 7.20 -7.75 14.73
CA LEU A 251 7.24 -6.61 13.83
C LEU A 251 7.80 -5.33 14.49
N SER A 252 8.34 -5.41 15.72
CA SER A 252 8.84 -4.25 16.47
C SER A 252 10.07 -3.59 15.84
N ALA A 253 10.83 -4.32 15.02
CA ALA A 253 12.01 -3.81 14.31
C ALA A 253 11.66 -3.00 13.04
N LEU A 254 10.39 -2.92 12.65
CA LEU A 254 9.95 -2.12 11.52
C LEU A 254 10.28 -0.63 11.74
N LYS A 255 10.73 0.02 10.66
CA LYS A 255 11.11 1.44 10.71
C LYS A 255 10.33 2.23 9.65
N PRO A 256 9.59 3.30 10.03
CA PRO A 256 8.92 4.17 9.07
C PRO A 256 9.85 4.62 7.95
N VAL A 257 9.42 4.40 6.71
CA VAL A 257 10.21 4.69 5.50
C VAL A 257 10.14 6.16 5.12
N LEU A 258 8.98 6.80 5.35
CA LEU A 258 8.73 8.19 5.03
C LEU A 258 9.08 9.11 6.20
N SER A 259 9.77 10.20 5.89
CA SER A 259 9.95 11.35 6.78
C SER A 259 9.39 12.60 6.10
N PHE A 260 8.63 13.42 6.82
CA PHE A 260 8.15 14.70 6.35
C PHE A 260 8.72 15.80 7.24
N THR A 261 9.55 16.66 6.68
CA THR A 261 10.21 17.76 7.39
C THR A 261 9.81 19.11 6.82
N THR A 262 9.80 20.13 7.69
CA THR A 262 9.48 21.51 7.36
C THR A 262 10.33 22.46 8.17
N THR A 263 10.18 23.76 7.93
CA THR A 263 10.90 24.82 8.66
C THR A 263 9.93 25.81 9.30
N ILE A 264 10.35 26.45 10.39
CA ILE A 264 9.61 27.56 11.01
C ILE A 264 9.83 28.81 10.16
N VAL A 265 8.79 29.31 9.50
CA VAL A 265 8.89 30.50 8.64
C VAL A 265 8.63 31.81 9.39
N LYS A 266 7.96 31.76 10.54
CA LYS A 266 7.67 32.92 11.38
C LYS A 266 7.59 32.52 12.84
N LYS A 267 8.12 33.36 13.72
CA LYS A 267 7.88 33.34 15.18
C LYS A 267 7.01 34.52 15.55
N SER A 268 6.06 34.36 16.48
CA SER A 268 5.20 35.40 16.99
C SER A 268 5.03 35.24 18.49
N ASN A 269 5.13 36.36 19.21
CA ASN A 269 4.87 36.38 20.63
C ASN A 269 3.39 36.71 20.85
N LEU A 270 2.71 35.87 21.59
CA LEU A 270 1.32 36.04 21.98
C LEU A 270 1.25 36.55 23.42
N LYS A 271 0.25 37.40 23.70
CA LYS A 271 -0.14 37.77 25.06
C LYS A 271 -1.23 36.84 25.54
N LYS A 272 -1.34 36.71 26.87
CA LYS A 272 -2.47 36.00 27.47
C LYS A 272 -3.80 36.51 26.91
N GLY A 273 -4.63 35.58 26.40
CA GLY A 273 -5.92 35.90 25.79
C GLY A 273 -5.89 36.06 24.28
N ASP A 274 -4.72 36.11 23.64
CA ASP A 274 -4.61 36.11 22.17
C ASP A 274 -5.12 34.80 21.56
N ARG A 275 -5.80 34.91 20.42
CA ARG A 275 -6.43 33.78 19.74
C ARG A 275 -5.62 33.36 18.52
N VAL A 276 -5.56 32.07 18.27
CA VAL A 276 -4.78 31.51 17.16
C VAL A 276 -5.69 30.85 16.11
N SER A 277 -5.46 31.21 14.84
CA SER A 277 -6.06 30.56 13.67
C SER A 277 -7.58 30.77 13.55
N TYR A 278 -8.19 30.09 12.55
CA TYR A 278 -9.62 30.20 12.26
C TYR A 278 -10.49 29.85 13.47
N ASN A 279 -11.51 30.69 13.71
CA ASN A 279 -12.45 30.64 14.84
C ASN A 279 -11.77 30.79 16.19
N GLY A 280 -10.45 31.06 16.26
CA GLY A 280 -9.72 31.20 17.50
C GLY A 280 -9.91 30.03 18.48
N ILE A 281 -9.88 28.81 17.98
CA ILE A 281 -10.11 27.59 18.78
C ILE A 281 -9.00 27.30 19.81
N PHE A 282 -7.91 28.07 19.76
CA PHE A 282 -6.89 28.14 20.79
C PHE A 282 -6.80 29.58 21.29
N THR A 283 -6.84 29.75 22.61
CA THR A 283 -6.59 31.02 23.29
C THR A 283 -5.36 30.87 24.18
N ALA A 284 -4.40 31.77 24.05
CA ALA A 284 -3.16 31.72 24.82
C ALA A 284 -3.46 31.84 26.34
N PRO A 285 -3.12 30.82 27.15
CA PRO A 285 -3.41 30.84 28.60
C PRO A 285 -2.47 31.77 29.36
N ASN A 286 -1.33 32.09 28.79
CA ASN A 286 -0.28 33.00 29.31
C ASN A 286 0.48 33.60 28.12
N ASP A 287 1.41 34.51 28.39
CA ASP A 287 2.36 34.99 27.38
C ASP A 287 3.18 33.82 26.87
N MET A 288 3.28 33.66 25.54
CA MET A 288 3.97 32.50 24.89
C MET A 288 4.47 32.86 23.51
N THR A 289 5.36 32.04 22.98
CA THR A 289 5.85 32.15 21.61
C THR A 289 5.30 31.00 20.78
N ILE A 290 4.82 31.30 19.56
CA ILE A 290 4.42 30.32 18.58
C ILE A 290 5.29 30.36 17.32
N GLY A 291 5.45 29.23 16.66
CA GLY A 291 6.05 29.09 15.34
C GLY A 291 5.01 28.77 14.28
N VAL A 292 5.14 29.37 13.10
CA VAL A 292 4.32 29.06 11.92
C VAL A 292 5.10 28.15 11.01
N LEU A 293 4.50 27.02 10.61
CA LEU A 293 5.02 26.04 9.66
C LEU A 293 4.26 26.13 8.35
N PRO A 294 4.92 26.15 7.18
CA PRO A 294 4.30 26.34 5.87
C PRO A 294 3.77 25.01 5.29
N LEU A 295 2.93 24.32 6.03
CA LEU A 295 2.25 23.09 5.62
C LEU A 295 0.90 22.98 6.35
N GLY A 296 -0.05 22.31 5.72
CA GLY A 296 -1.40 22.16 6.28
C GLY A 296 -2.13 20.95 5.64
N TYR A 297 -3.47 21.05 5.54
CA TYR A 297 -4.23 19.92 5.03
C TYR A 297 -4.03 19.68 3.53
N TYR A 298 -3.58 20.69 2.76
CA TYR A 298 -3.21 20.50 1.35
C TYR A 298 -1.96 19.61 1.20
N GLU A 299 -1.01 19.73 2.13
CA GLU A 299 0.19 18.88 2.20
C GLU A 299 -0.07 17.55 2.93
N GLY A 300 -1.33 17.24 3.28
CA GLY A 300 -1.72 15.97 3.88
C GLY A 300 -1.73 15.95 5.41
N ILE A 301 -1.64 17.11 6.09
CA ILE A 301 -1.78 17.18 7.55
C ILE A 301 -3.27 17.13 7.91
N PRO A 302 -3.75 16.06 8.58
CA PRO A 302 -5.17 15.94 8.91
C PRO A 302 -5.68 17.10 9.74
N ARG A 303 -6.84 17.64 9.38
CA ARG A 303 -7.45 18.77 10.08
C ARG A 303 -7.84 18.43 11.52
N GLN A 304 -8.05 17.14 11.81
CA GLN A 304 -8.30 16.59 13.14
C GLN A 304 -7.11 16.79 14.10
N LEU A 305 -5.90 17.05 13.60
CA LEU A 305 -4.74 17.35 14.43
C LEU A 305 -4.76 18.76 15.04
N SER A 306 -5.77 19.58 14.75
CA SER A 306 -5.97 20.89 15.39
C SER A 306 -6.05 20.75 16.92
N ASN A 307 -5.17 21.43 17.66
CA ASN A 307 -5.02 21.40 19.12
C ASN A 307 -4.64 20.05 19.76
N VAL A 308 -4.36 19.00 18.96
CA VAL A 308 -4.02 17.67 19.50
C VAL A 308 -2.75 17.07 18.88
N GLY A 309 -2.37 17.53 17.68
CA GLY A 309 -1.20 17.05 16.99
C GLY A 309 0.11 17.52 17.62
N LEU A 310 1.18 16.79 17.31
CA LEU A 310 2.53 17.09 17.76
C LEU A 310 3.49 17.16 16.58
N VAL A 311 4.45 18.07 16.65
CA VAL A 311 5.58 18.18 15.72
C VAL A 311 6.87 17.93 16.47
N LYS A 312 7.74 17.07 15.94
CA LYS A 312 9.03 16.80 16.54
C LYS A 312 10.04 17.88 16.12
N HIS A 313 10.73 18.49 17.09
CA HIS A 313 11.84 19.42 16.89
C HIS A 313 13.02 19.03 17.79
N GLY A 314 14.07 18.47 17.18
CA GLY A 314 15.12 17.80 17.94
C GLY A 314 14.55 16.62 18.74
N ASP A 315 14.74 16.63 20.04
CA ASP A 315 14.19 15.60 20.96
C ASP A 315 12.84 15.98 21.57
N ASN A 316 12.34 17.19 21.29
CA ASN A 316 11.09 17.70 21.86
C ASN A 316 9.90 17.48 20.91
N PHE A 317 8.72 17.28 21.51
CA PHE A 317 7.44 17.28 20.81
C PHE A 317 6.70 18.59 21.11
N LEU A 318 6.44 19.37 20.08
CA LEU A 318 5.81 20.69 20.14
C LEU A 318 4.34 20.57 19.74
N PRO A 319 3.39 21.05 20.58
CA PRO A 319 1.96 20.94 20.28
C PRO A 319 1.54 21.82 19.09
N ILE A 320 0.67 21.29 18.23
CA ILE A 320 -0.07 22.08 17.24
C ILE A 320 -1.16 22.84 17.97
N VAL A 321 -1.23 24.16 17.75
CA VAL A 321 -2.24 25.04 18.36
C VAL A 321 -3.05 25.78 17.30
N GLY A 322 -4.34 25.93 17.58
CA GLY A 322 -5.29 26.49 16.65
C GLY A 322 -5.66 25.50 15.52
N ARG A 323 -6.44 25.97 14.58
CA ARG A 323 -6.93 25.14 13.48
C ARG A 323 -5.85 24.91 12.44
N VAL A 324 -5.68 23.66 12.00
CA VAL A 324 -4.89 23.33 10.81
C VAL A 324 -5.49 24.06 9.61
N CYS A 325 -4.71 24.93 8.97
CA CYS A 325 -5.10 25.67 7.78
C CYS A 325 -4.79 24.89 6.49
N MET A 326 -5.07 25.46 5.33
CA MET A 326 -4.78 24.83 4.05
C MET A 326 -3.28 24.57 3.90
N ASN A 327 -2.43 25.58 4.13
CA ASN A 327 -0.98 25.51 3.93
C ASN A 327 -0.18 25.99 5.17
N HIS A 328 -0.80 26.05 6.33
CA HIS A 328 -0.11 26.47 7.56
C HIS A 328 -0.64 25.72 8.78
N ILE A 329 0.28 25.44 9.71
CA ILE A 329 -0.03 25.08 11.09
C ILE A 329 0.79 25.95 12.03
N MET A 330 0.33 26.12 13.25
CA MET A 330 1.03 26.82 14.32
C MET A 330 1.38 25.83 15.42
N ILE A 331 2.56 26.01 15.99
CA ILE A 331 3.08 25.19 17.10
C ILE A 331 3.52 26.09 18.26
N ILE A 332 3.48 25.57 19.49
CA ILE A 332 4.11 26.22 20.64
C ILE A 332 5.61 26.00 20.57
N LEU A 333 6.42 27.05 20.85
CA LEU A 333 7.89 26.98 20.88
C LEU A 333 8.42 26.97 22.30
#